data_95871c703613a6bc338f3c54f4b02805
#
_entry.id   95871c703613a6bc338f3c54f4b02805
#
_cell.length_a   1.000
_cell.length_b   1.000
_cell.length_c   1.000
_cell.angle_alpha   90.00
_cell.angle_beta   90.00
_cell.angle_gamma   90.00
#
_symmetry.space_group_name_H-M   'P 1'
#
loop_
_entity.id
_entity.type
_entity.pdbx_description
1 polymer ?
#
loop_
_entity_poly.entity_id
_entity_poly.type
_entity_poly.pdbx_seq_one_letter_code
_entity_poly.pdbx_strand_id
1 'polypeptide(L)'
;MPMRVMQVLHQGGGAGSVTSTLHLSLGLQRAGIEVVFVCPPASEVQALAADWRLAVRSLELRPGARRANAAALAGIVAAERPDLVNSQSARDRAGLTWLRLTGRLPMPLVLTRRQMPRTFLFENWVASCSADAVIAVSHAVARALRRRGTRARKLAVIHNGLIVEQVDRPVSDRELFDWKDRIGWTPAQRTVGIVARPKDQPVVLEALRHVRTPVRLVLAGIEPSSRVGERARAVGTPHSVVCLPFTAEVTPLYRLLDAALLPSRMEGFSQSLLEAMALGKPVIASAAGGNPELVTDGEDGLLVPPLDPRAWAVALDRVLMDTALAARLGQAARRTARERFSLDRTVSRTLQLYRSLAGDATLAPAAPQG
;
A
#
# COMPACT_ATOMS: atom_id res chain seq x y z
N MET A 1 5.40 28.50 -14.92
CA MET A 1 4.18 27.98 -14.27
C MET A 1 4.55 26.72 -13.49
N PRO A 2 3.88 26.39 -12.40
CA PRO A 2 4.13 25.13 -11.71
C PRO A 2 3.82 23.95 -12.64
N MET A 3 4.57 22.85 -12.52
CA MET A 3 4.33 21.63 -13.27
C MET A 3 2.94 21.07 -12.92
N ARG A 4 2.13 20.72 -13.93
CA ARG A 4 0.81 20.14 -13.75
C ARG A 4 0.85 18.63 -14.00
N VAL A 5 0.51 17.81 -13.00
CA VAL A 5 0.54 16.35 -13.08
C VAL A 5 -0.86 15.77 -12.92
N MET A 6 -1.29 14.94 -13.87
CA MET A 6 -2.55 14.22 -13.77
C MET A 6 -2.33 12.82 -13.17
N GLN A 7 -2.90 12.56 -12.00
CA GLN A 7 -2.93 11.26 -11.34
C GLN A 7 -4.24 10.56 -11.65
N VAL A 8 -4.21 9.37 -12.25
CA VAL A 8 -5.43 8.64 -12.63
C VAL A 8 -5.55 7.35 -11.85
N LEU A 9 -6.64 7.20 -11.10
CA LEU A 9 -6.95 6.05 -10.26
C LEU A 9 -8.40 5.59 -10.47
N HIS A 10 -8.62 4.36 -10.94
CA HIS A 10 -9.97 3.83 -11.12
C HIS A 10 -10.57 3.16 -9.88
N GLN A 11 -9.85 3.04 -8.80
CA GLN A 11 -10.30 2.40 -7.56
C GLN A 11 -10.98 3.45 -6.66
N GLY A 12 -12.14 3.09 -6.11
CA GLY A 12 -12.98 4.04 -5.33
C GLY A 12 -12.73 4.01 -3.82
N GLY A 13 -11.95 3.07 -3.28
CA GLY A 13 -11.69 3.01 -1.84
C GLY A 13 -11.12 1.65 -1.38
N GLY A 14 -10.95 1.53 -0.07
CA GLY A 14 -10.70 0.28 0.63
C GLY A 14 -9.38 -0.44 0.30
N ALA A 15 -8.29 0.24 -0.09
CA ALA A 15 -7.03 -0.43 -0.42
C ALA A 15 -5.80 0.42 -0.11
N GLY A 16 -4.72 -0.19 0.35
CA GLY A 16 -3.43 0.47 0.55
C GLY A 16 -2.85 1.13 -0.72
N SER A 17 -3.22 0.63 -1.92
CA SER A 17 -2.88 1.30 -3.19
C SER A 17 -3.60 2.63 -3.36
N VAL A 18 -4.81 2.75 -2.85
CA VAL A 18 -5.60 3.99 -2.85
C VAL A 18 -4.97 4.99 -1.89
N THR A 19 -4.77 4.59 -0.64
CA THR A 19 -4.13 5.41 0.40
C THR A 19 -2.78 5.95 -0.08
N SER A 20 -1.90 5.08 -0.59
CA SER A 20 -0.58 5.52 -1.06
C SER A 20 -0.63 6.41 -2.31
N THR A 21 -1.68 6.32 -3.14
CA THR A 21 -1.87 7.26 -4.27
C THR A 21 -2.32 8.62 -3.78
N LEU A 22 -3.24 8.66 -2.83
CA LEU A 22 -3.69 9.92 -2.20
C LEU A 22 -2.53 10.61 -1.47
N HIS A 23 -1.76 9.86 -0.65
CA HIS A 23 -0.58 10.39 0.04
C HIS A 23 0.42 11.00 -0.94
N LEU A 24 0.75 10.29 -2.03
CA LEU A 24 1.64 10.82 -3.06
C LEU A 24 1.08 12.11 -3.68
N SER A 25 -0.22 12.14 -4.00
CA SER A 25 -0.87 13.31 -4.61
C SER A 25 -0.82 14.53 -3.68
N LEU A 26 -1.12 14.34 -2.40
CA LEU A 26 -1.01 15.37 -1.38
C LEU A 26 0.45 15.87 -1.21
N GLY A 27 1.40 14.92 -1.17
CA GLY A 27 2.81 15.26 -1.04
C GLY A 27 3.34 16.05 -2.24
N LEU A 28 2.92 15.71 -3.47
CA LEU A 28 3.24 16.45 -4.68
C LEU A 28 2.65 17.87 -4.64
N GLN A 29 1.39 18.01 -4.20
CA GLN A 29 0.76 19.31 -4.03
C GLN A 29 1.50 20.19 -3.00
N ARG A 30 1.88 19.63 -1.85
CA ARG A 30 2.69 20.32 -0.84
C ARG A 30 4.07 20.74 -1.36
N ALA A 31 4.62 20.01 -2.32
CA ALA A 31 5.87 20.31 -3.00
C ALA A 31 5.71 21.32 -4.18
N GLY A 32 4.53 21.96 -4.31
CA GLY A 32 4.28 23.01 -5.31
C GLY A 32 3.89 22.49 -6.69
N ILE A 33 3.52 21.21 -6.82
CA ILE A 33 3.01 20.64 -8.07
C ILE A 33 1.50 20.83 -8.15
N GLU A 34 1.00 21.25 -9.29
CA GLU A 34 -0.43 21.28 -9.56
C GLU A 34 -0.94 19.88 -9.88
N VAL A 35 -1.65 19.27 -8.94
CA VAL A 35 -2.15 17.88 -9.07
C VAL A 35 -3.60 17.88 -9.52
N VAL A 36 -3.88 17.30 -10.70
CA VAL A 36 -5.22 16.95 -11.15
C VAL A 36 -5.47 15.48 -10.81
N PHE A 37 -6.42 15.21 -9.93
CA PHE A 37 -6.70 13.87 -9.44
C PHE A 37 -7.97 13.31 -10.09
N VAL A 38 -7.83 12.26 -10.91
CA VAL A 38 -8.95 11.61 -11.62
C VAL A 38 -9.33 10.33 -10.88
N CYS A 39 -10.58 10.26 -10.39
CA CYS A 39 -11.08 9.12 -9.61
C CYS A 39 -12.57 8.86 -9.89
N PRO A 40 -13.13 7.71 -9.44
CA PRO A 40 -14.54 7.41 -9.60
C PRO A 40 -15.43 8.41 -8.85
N PRO A 41 -16.60 8.76 -9.41
CA PRO A 41 -17.60 9.62 -8.74
C PRO A 41 -18.17 8.94 -7.48
N ALA A 42 -18.67 9.74 -6.54
CA ALA A 42 -19.33 9.30 -5.31
C ALA A 42 -18.55 8.21 -4.53
N SER A 43 -17.22 8.28 -4.57
CA SER A 43 -16.33 7.32 -3.92
C SER A 43 -15.66 7.91 -2.67
N GLU A 44 -15.27 7.04 -1.75
CA GLU A 44 -14.47 7.42 -0.57
C GLU A 44 -13.21 8.20 -0.97
N VAL A 45 -12.57 7.78 -2.06
CA VAL A 45 -11.38 8.44 -2.62
C VAL A 45 -11.68 9.86 -3.07
N GLN A 46 -12.83 10.07 -3.70
CA GLN A 46 -13.24 11.40 -4.13
C GLN A 46 -13.44 12.34 -2.95
N ALA A 47 -14.12 11.86 -1.90
CA ALA A 47 -14.36 12.63 -0.68
C ALA A 47 -13.03 13.02 -0.01
N LEU A 48 -12.13 12.06 0.21
CA LEU A 48 -10.82 12.29 0.81
C LEU A 48 -9.94 13.25 -0.03
N ALA A 49 -9.97 13.10 -1.35
CA ALA A 49 -9.22 13.99 -2.24
C ALA A 49 -9.75 15.43 -2.20
N ALA A 50 -11.07 15.60 -2.09
CA ALA A 50 -11.72 16.91 -1.94
C ALA A 50 -11.38 17.54 -0.58
N ASP A 51 -11.44 16.78 0.51
CA ASP A 51 -11.06 17.24 1.86
C ASP A 51 -9.60 17.74 1.89
N TRP A 52 -8.73 17.10 1.12
CA TRP A 52 -7.32 17.52 0.97
C TRP A 52 -7.13 18.62 -0.07
N ARG A 53 -8.21 19.18 -0.61
CA ARG A 53 -8.22 20.28 -1.60
C ARG A 53 -7.43 19.96 -2.88
N LEU A 54 -7.41 18.68 -3.30
CA LEU A 54 -6.92 18.32 -4.62
C LEU A 54 -7.91 18.75 -5.71
N ALA A 55 -7.41 19.13 -6.89
CA ALA A 55 -8.27 19.40 -8.04
C ALA A 55 -8.82 18.07 -8.58
N VAL A 56 -10.03 17.69 -8.19
CA VAL A 56 -10.65 16.41 -8.53
C VAL A 56 -11.39 16.49 -9.86
N ARG A 57 -11.26 15.43 -10.67
CA ARG A 57 -12.09 15.15 -11.86
C ARG A 57 -12.70 13.76 -11.72
N SER A 58 -14.02 13.72 -11.77
CA SER A 58 -14.78 12.47 -11.61
C SER A 58 -14.83 11.71 -12.93
N LEU A 59 -14.36 10.46 -12.94
CA LEU A 59 -14.44 9.59 -14.11
C LEU A 59 -14.57 8.12 -13.67
N GLU A 60 -15.67 7.50 -14.10
CA GLU A 60 -15.85 6.07 -13.94
C GLU A 60 -15.28 5.31 -15.14
N LEU A 61 -14.25 4.50 -14.90
CA LEU A 61 -13.66 3.64 -15.92
C LEU A 61 -14.30 2.25 -15.88
N ARG A 62 -15.06 1.92 -16.93
CA ARG A 62 -15.85 0.69 -17.04
C ARG A 62 -14.99 -0.51 -17.44
N PRO A 63 -15.21 -1.71 -16.86
CA PRO A 63 -14.55 -2.93 -17.29
C PRO A 63 -14.84 -3.21 -18.78
N GLY A 64 -13.82 -3.64 -19.54
CA GLY A 64 -13.96 -4.00 -20.96
C GLY A 64 -14.12 -2.83 -21.95
N ALA A 65 -14.51 -1.65 -21.51
CA ALA A 65 -14.83 -0.49 -22.36
C ALA A 65 -13.57 0.35 -22.73
N ARG A 66 -12.51 -0.28 -23.26
CA ARG A 66 -11.21 0.38 -23.50
C ARG A 66 -11.32 1.66 -24.34
N ARG A 67 -12.10 1.65 -25.44
CA ARG A 67 -12.24 2.80 -26.33
C ARG A 67 -13.02 3.94 -25.67
N ALA A 68 -14.12 3.63 -24.98
CA ALA A 68 -14.92 4.63 -24.26
C ALA A 68 -14.12 5.25 -23.11
N ASN A 69 -13.41 4.42 -22.32
CA ASN A 69 -12.52 4.88 -21.25
C ASN A 69 -11.40 5.78 -21.80
N ALA A 70 -10.80 5.41 -22.94
CA ALA A 70 -9.77 6.20 -23.59
C ALA A 70 -10.33 7.54 -24.09
N ALA A 71 -11.52 7.56 -24.71
CA ALA A 71 -12.16 8.79 -25.18
C ALA A 71 -12.46 9.76 -24.01
N ALA A 72 -12.99 9.23 -22.90
CA ALA A 72 -13.27 10.03 -21.70
C ALA A 72 -11.98 10.60 -21.09
N LEU A 73 -10.92 9.79 -20.97
CA LEU A 73 -9.60 10.24 -20.51
C LEU A 73 -9.02 11.31 -21.43
N ALA A 74 -9.17 11.16 -22.77
CA ALA A 74 -8.70 12.16 -23.73
C ALA A 74 -9.38 13.52 -23.53
N GLY A 75 -10.69 13.53 -23.24
CA GLY A 75 -11.42 14.75 -22.92
C GLY A 75 -10.87 15.48 -21.70
N ILE A 76 -10.57 14.74 -20.61
CA ILE A 76 -9.96 15.33 -19.41
C ILE A 76 -8.54 15.84 -19.70
N VAL A 77 -7.72 15.06 -20.43
CA VAL A 77 -6.36 15.46 -20.82
C VAL A 77 -6.39 16.76 -21.64
N ALA A 78 -7.31 16.88 -22.59
CA ALA A 78 -7.46 18.08 -23.42
C ALA A 78 -7.89 19.31 -22.62
N ALA A 79 -8.79 19.13 -21.65
CA ALA A 79 -9.28 20.20 -20.78
C ALA A 79 -8.20 20.67 -19.78
N GLU A 80 -7.50 19.71 -19.13
CA GLU A 80 -6.56 20.00 -18.04
C GLU A 80 -5.15 20.32 -18.55
N ARG A 81 -4.77 19.90 -19.75
CA ARG A 81 -3.44 20.11 -20.34
C ARG A 81 -2.30 19.79 -19.38
N PRO A 82 -2.23 18.58 -18.82
CA PRO A 82 -1.17 18.23 -17.88
C PRO A 82 0.20 18.12 -18.60
N ASP A 83 1.28 18.44 -17.89
CA ASP A 83 2.65 18.23 -18.39
C ASP A 83 3.05 16.75 -18.32
N LEU A 84 2.39 15.96 -17.46
CA LEU A 84 2.66 14.54 -17.28
C LEU A 84 1.39 13.82 -16.78
N VAL A 85 1.20 12.58 -17.24
CA VAL A 85 0.12 11.70 -16.77
C VAL A 85 0.70 10.48 -16.08
N ASN A 86 0.23 10.18 -14.85
CA ASN A 86 0.60 8.97 -14.12
C ASN A 86 -0.61 8.06 -13.88
N SER A 87 -0.57 6.86 -14.45
CA SER A 87 -1.54 5.79 -14.24
C SER A 87 -1.22 5.01 -12.95
N GLN A 88 -2.19 4.88 -12.06
CA GLN A 88 -2.03 4.25 -10.75
C GLN A 88 -2.60 2.82 -10.68
N SER A 89 -3.40 2.41 -11.68
CA SER A 89 -4.13 1.14 -11.61
C SER A 89 -4.34 0.48 -12.98
N ALA A 90 -5.14 -0.59 -13.05
CA ALA A 90 -5.18 -1.43 -14.25
C ALA A 90 -6.05 -0.83 -15.39
N ARG A 91 -7.24 -0.30 -15.06
CA ARG A 91 -8.18 0.21 -16.07
C ARG A 91 -7.72 1.52 -16.70
N ASP A 92 -7.21 2.43 -15.87
CA ASP A 92 -6.61 3.68 -16.32
C ASP A 92 -5.39 3.41 -17.20
N ARG A 93 -4.52 2.46 -16.81
CA ARG A 93 -3.38 2.03 -17.63
C ARG A 93 -3.82 1.57 -19.00
N ALA A 94 -4.86 0.73 -19.12
CA ALA A 94 -5.33 0.23 -20.40
C ALA A 94 -5.83 1.37 -21.31
N GLY A 95 -6.59 2.33 -20.79
CA GLY A 95 -7.07 3.49 -21.52
C GLY A 95 -5.95 4.43 -21.95
N LEU A 96 -5.04 4.77 -21.04
CA LEU A 96 -3.89 5.65 -21.32
C LEU A 96 -2.89 5.01 -22.29
N THR A 97 -2.64 3.71 -22.18
CA THR A 97 -1.83 2.95 -23.16
C THR A 97 -2.45 3.05 -24.56
N TRP A 98 -3.77 2.90 -24.67
CA TRP A 98 -4.46 3.05 -25.96
C TRP A 98 -4.30 4.46 -26.53
N LEU A 99 -4.48 5.51 -25.72
CA LEU A 99 -4.27 6.90 -26.17
C LEU A 99 -2.83 7.13 -26.65
N ARG A 100 -1.85 6.58 -25.95
CA ARG A 100 -0.44 6.71 -26.34
C ARG A 100 -0.15 6.02 -27.67
N LEU A 101 -0.66 4.81 -27.87
CA LEU A 101 -0.48 4.05 -29.13
C LEU A 101 -1.17 4.70 -30.31
N THR A 102 -2.24 5.45 -30.10
CA THR A 102 -2.98 6.18 -31.15
C THR A 102 -2.50 7.63 -31.34
N GLY A 103 -1.38 8.03 -30.71
CA GLY A 103 -0.82 9.39 -30.81
C GLY A 103 -1.64 10.48 -30.12
N ARG A 104 -2.67 10.12 -29.34
CA ARG A 104 -3.59 11.06 -28.67
C ARG A 104 -3.15 11.45 -27.24
N LEU A 105 -1.97 11.03 -26.80
CA LEU A 105 -1.37 11.38 -25.53
C LEU A 105 0.08 11.87 -25.78
N PRO A 106 0.28 13.16 -26.11
CA PRO A 106 1.59 13.69 -26.49
C PRO A 106 2.55 13.86 -25.31
N MET A 107 2.03 14.10 -24.08
CA MET A 107 2.85 14.31 -22.89
C MET A 107 3.38 12.99 -22.33
N PRO A 108 4.43 13.01 -21.47
CA PRO A 108 4.97 11.82 -20.82
C PRO A 108 3.92 11.00 -20.06
N LEU A 109 3.97 9.67 -20.23
CA LEU A 109 3.13 8.70 -19.55
C LEU A 109 3.98 7.89 -18.56
N VAL A 110 3.65 7.96 -17.29
CA VAL A 110 4.21 7.13 -16.22
C VAL A 110 3.20 6.08 -15.79
N LEU A 111 3.66 4.85 -15.54
CA LEU A 111 2.84 3.77 -15.00
C LEU A 111 3.33 3.39 -13.61
N THR A 112 2.55 3.66 -12.57
CA THR A 112 2.88 3.21 -11.21
C THR A 112 2.29 1.83 -10.94
N ARG A 113 3.14 0.88 -10.55
CA ARG A 113 2.79 -0.52 -10.28
C ARG A 113 2.91 -0.81 -8.79
N ARG A 114 1.74 -0.82 -8.11
CA ARG A 114 1.65 -0.98 -6.65
C ARG A 114 1.42 -2.41 -6.21
N GLN A 115 1.12 -3.31 -7.12
CA GLN A 115 0.83 -4.72 -6.84
C GLN A 115 1.72 -5.62 -7.69
N MET A 116 1.94 -6.84 -7.21
CA MET A 116 2.55 -7.89 -8.03
C MET A 116 1.76 -8.06 -9.33
N PRO A 117 2.42 -8.09 -10.49
CA PRO A 117 1.74 -8.11 -11.78
C PRO A 117 1.01 -9.44 -11.97
N ARG A 118 -0.28 -9.36 -12.30
CA ARG A 118 -1.13 -10.51 -12.70
C ARG A 118 -1.45 -10.52 -14.19
N THR A 119 -1.02 -9.48 -14.93
CA THR A 119 -1.27 -9.32 -16.37
C THR A 119 -0.43 -10.28 -17.21
N PHE A 120 -0.95 -10.66 -18.37
CA PHE A 120 -0.21 -11.46 -19.36
C PHE A 120 1.05 -10.74 -19.84
N LEU A 121 2.04 -11.50 -20.31
CA LEU A 121 3.33 -10.99 -20.78
C LEU A 121 3.15 -9.92 -21.84
N PHE A 122 2.32 -10.18 -22.86
CA PHE A 122 2.08 -9.27 -23.97
C PHE A 122 1.45 -7.93 -23.54
N GLU A 123 0.40 -7.97 -22.70
CA GLU A 123 -0.23 -6.73 -22.19
C GLU A 123 0.75 -5.89 -21.38
N ASN A 124 1.56 -6.53 -20.55
CA ASN A 124 2.56 -5.83 -19.76
C ASN A 124 3.66 -5.23 -20.65
N TRP A 125 4.09 -5.96 -21.66
CA TRP A 125 5.09 -5.49 -22.63
C TRP A 125 4.58 -4.28 -23.41
N VAL A 126 3.36 -4.34 -23.98
CA VAL A 126 2.73 -3.23 -24.70
C VAL A 126 2.62 -1.99 -23.83
N ALA A 127 2.07 -2.13 -22.61
CA ALA A 127 1.94 -1.02 -21.68
C ALA A 127 3.30 -0.41 -21.32
N SER A 128 4.32 -1.25 -21.08
CA SER A 128 5.67 -0.79 -20.76
C SER A 128 6.39 -0.12 -21.94
N CYS A 129 6.13 -0.58 -23.17
CA CYS A 129 6.68 0.05 -24.38
C CYS A 129 6.07 1.42 -24.65
N SER A 130 4.76 1.57 -24.38
CA SER A 130 4.04 2.83 -24.57
C SER A 130 4.35 3.89 -23.51
N ALA A 131 4.77 3.50 -22.30
CA ALA A 131 5.13 4.42 -21.24
C ALA A 131 6.55 4.97 -21.38
N ASP A 132 6.76 6.17 -20.86
CA ASP A 132 8.09 6.80 -20.76
C ASP A 132 8.84 6.28 -19.55
N ALA A 133 8.13 6.04 -18.42
CA ALA A 133 8.67 5.36 -17.25
C ALA A 133 7.65 4.44 -16.56
N VAL A 134 8.16 3.46 -15.82
CA VAL A 134 7.38 2.57 -14.96
C VAL A 134 7.92 2.65 -13.54
N ILE A 135 7.12 3.10 -12.60
CA ILE A 135 7.44 3.08 -11.17
C ILE A 135 6.98 1.74 -10.59
N ALA A 136 7.91 1.00 -10.00
CA ALA A 136 7.63 -0.16 -9.18
C ALA A 136 7.75 0.21 -7.70
N VAL A 137 6.77 -0.16 -6.86
CA VAL A 137 6.80 0.20 -5.43
C VAL A 137 7.76 -0.65 -4.59
N SER A 138 8.42 -1.63 -5.21
CA SER A 138 9.46 -2.45 -4.58
C SER A 138 10.34 -3.12 -5.64
N HIS A 139 11.53 -3.55 -5.24
CA HIS A 139 12.40 -4.36 -6.09
C HIS A 139 11.74 -5.70 -6.46
N ALA A 140 10.92 -6.28 -5.57
CA ALA A 140 10.15 -7.49 -5.87
C ALA A 140 9.18 -7.26 -7.04
N VAL A 141 8.44 -6.14 -7.03
CA VAL A 141 7.57 -5.75 -8.14
C VAL A 141 8.39 -5.48 -9.40
N ALA A 142 9.51 -4.79 -9.28
CA ALA A 142 10.41 -4.51 -10.42
C ALA A 142 10.94 -5.80 -11.06
N ARG A 143 11.43 -6.76 -10.26
CA ARG A 143 11.88 -8.09 -10.74
C ARG A 143 10.74 -8.83 -11.47
N ALA A 144 9.53 -8.82 -10.90
CA ALA A 144 8.37 -9.47 -11.51
C ALA A 144 7.95 -8.80 -12.83
N LEU A 145 8.07 -7.47 -12.94
CA LEU A 145 7.81 -6.73 -14.15
C LEU A 145 8.86 -7.01 -15.25
N ARG A 146 10.15 -7.06 -14.87
CA ARG A 146 11.22 -7.44 -15.81
C ARG A 146 11.00 -8.82 -16.41
N ARG A 147 10.65 -9.82 -15.57
CA ARG A 147 10.30 -11.17 -16.03
C ARG A 147 9.09 -11.20 -16.96
N ARG A 148 8.30 -10.13 -17.00
CA ARG A 148 7.13 -9.94 -17.87
C ARG A 148 7.36 -8.92 -18.98
N GLY A 149 8.62 -8.68 -19.37
CA GLY A 149 8.98 -7.91 -20.54
C GLY A 149 9.08 -6.38 -20.35
N THR A 150 9.01 -5.87 -19.11
CA THR A 150 9.28 -4.45 -18.87
C THR A 150 10.77 -4.17 -19.02
N ARG A 151 11.13 -3.21 -19.90
CA ARG A 151 12.53 -2.84 -20.15
C ARG A 151 13.16 -2.21 -18.90
N ALA A 152 14.34 -2.68 -18.49
CA ALA A 152 15.03 -2.25 -17.28
C ALA A 152 15.26 -0.73 -17.22
N ARG A 153 15.66 -0.12 -18.35
CA ARG A 153 15.93 1.34 -18.46
C ARG A 153 14.74 2.24 -18.16
N LYS A 154 13.51 1.71 -18.25
CA LYS A 154 12.26 2.44 -17.95
C LYS A 154 11.76 2.20 -16.53
N LEU A 155 12.40 1.32 -15.77
CA LEU A 155 11.97 0.93 -14.44
C LEU A 155 12.68 1.73 -13.37
N ALA A 156 11.91 2.49 -12.58
CA ALA A 156 12.33 3.12 -11.34
C ALA A 156 11.70 2.39 -10.14
N VAL A 157 12.48 2.14 -9.08
CA VAL A 157 11.93 1.63 -7.81
C VAL A 157 11.74 2.81 -6.87
N ILE A 158 10.48 3.11 -6.54
CA ILE A 158 10.11 4.18 -5.61
C ILE A 158 9.12 3.57 -4.61
N HIS A 159 9.58 3.33 -3.38
CA HIS A 159 8.76 2.77 -2.32
C HIS A 159 7.63 3.72 -1.92
N ASN A 160 6.50 3.17 -1.46
CA ASN A 160 5.45 3.97 -0.85
C ASN A 160 5.98 4.60 0.45
N GLY A 161 5.56 5.84 0.71
CA GLY A 161 5.83 6.53 1.96
C GLY A 161 4.58 6.67 2.83
N LEU A 162 4.79 7.03 4.06
CA LEU A 162 3.76 7.37 5.02
C LEU A 162 3.80 8.86 5.39
N ILE A 163 2.64 9.39 5.76
CA ILE A 163 2.50 10.72 6.36
C ILE A 163 2.72 10.55 7.87
N VAL A 164 3.89 10.98 8.34
CA VAL A 164 4.29 10.80 9.76
C VAL A 164 3.30 11.49 10.70
N GLU A 165 2.81 12.67 10.34
CA GLU A 165 1.87 13.45 11.13
C GLU A 165 0.53 12.73 11.33
N GLN A 166 0.06 11.98 10.32
CA GLN A 166 -1.16 11.18 10.46
C GLN A 166 -0.97 9.99 11.41
N VAL A 167 0.21 9.37 11.37
CA VAL A 167 0.55 8.27 12.29
C VAL A 167 0.68 8.77 13.72
N ASP A 168 1.22 9.96 13.91
CA ASP A 168 1.45 10.58 15.22
C ASP A 168 0.20 11.28 15.80
N ARG A 169 -0.92 11.30 15.07
CA ARG A 169 -2.13 11.92 15.58
C ARG A 169 -2.46 11.38 16.98
N PRO A 170 -2.88 12.24 17.90
CA PRO A 170 -3.38 11.80 19.19
C PRO A 170 -4.60 10.88 19.01
N VAL A 171 -4.67 9.82 19.80
CA VAL A 171 -5.85 8.95 19.92
C VAL A 171 -6.46 9.20 21.29
N SER A 172 -7.72 9.59 21.33
CA SER A 172 -8.43 9.88 22.57
C SER A 172 -8.73 8.60 23.36
N ASP A 173 -8.92 8.75 24.68
CA ASP A 173 -9.32 7.63 25.53
C ASP A 173 -10.66 7.04 25.11
N ARG A 174 -11.58 7.87 24.56
CA ARG A 174 -12.85 7.40 24.03
C ARG A 174 -12.65 6.52 22.81
N GLU A 175 -11.84 6.91 21.84
CA GLU A 175 -11.52 6.08 20.67
C GLU A 175 -10.90 4.74 21.08
N LEU A 176 -10.00 4.76 22.08
CA LEU A 176 -9.42 3.54 22.62
C LEU A 176 -10.46 2.67 23.31
N PHE A 177 -11.37 3.28 24.08
CA PHE A 177 -12.45 2.56 24.75
C PHE A 177 -13.38 1.91 23.74
N ASP A 178 -13.85 2.67 22.75
CA ASP A 178 -14.76 2.18 21.68
C ASP A 178 -14.10 1.02 20.89
N TRP A 179 -12.80 1.11 20.62
CA TRP A 179 -12.08 0.03 19.96
C TRP A 179 -11.87 -1.19 20.88
N LYS A 180 -11.59 -0.99 22.17
CA LYS A 180 -11.51 -2.09 23.15
C LYS A 180 -12.82 -2.85 23.24
N ASP A 181 -13.94 -2.14 23.31
CA ASP A 181 -15.28 -2.75 23.31
C ASP A 181 -15.53 -3.51 22.02
N ARG A 182 -15.30 -2.88 20.88
CA ARG A 182 -15.51 -3.45 19.54
C ARG A 182 -14.72 -4.75 19.31
N ILE A 183 -13.50 -4.87 19.83
CA ILE A 183 -12.70 -6.08 19.71
C ILE A 183 -12.88 -7.03 20.89
N GLY A 184 -13.68 -6.68 21.89
CA GLY A 184 -13.86 -7.41 23.15
C GLY A 184 -12.56 -7.53 23.95
N TRP A 185 -11.74 -6.48 24.01
CA TRP A 185 -10.42 -6.48 24.63
C TRP A 185 -10.45 -6.89 26.10
N THR A 186 -9.51 -7.75 26.49
CA THR A 186 -9.30 -8.13 27.89
C THR A 186 -7.81 -8.22 28.17
N PRO A 187 -7.35 -7.99 29.41
CA PRO A 187 -5.95 -8.15 29.78
C PRO A 187 -5.47 -9.60 29.80
N ALA A 188 -6.40 -10.58 29.74
CA ALA A 188 -6.09 -12.01 29.79
C ALA A 188 -5.49 -12.56 28.49
N GLN A 189 -5.61 -11.82 27.39
CA GLN A 189 -5.10 -12.23 26.07
C GLN A 189 -4.19 -11.14 25.50
N ARG A 190 -3.12 -11.55 24.82
CA ARG A 190 -2.32 -10.66 23.98
C ARG A 190 -3.07 -10.35 22.70
N THR A 191 -3.10 -9.08 22.32
CA THR A 191 -3.84 -8.64 21.12
C THR A 191 -2.90 -8.52 19.93
N VAL A 192 -3.14 -9.31 18.89
CA VAL A 192 -2.40 -9.22 17.62
C VAL A 192 -3.35 -8.89 16.48
N GLY A 193 -2.88 -8.19 15.45
CA GLY A 193 -3.77 -7.72 14.39
C GLY A 193 -3.22 -7.92 12.98
N ILE A 194 -4.13 -8.22 12.07
CA ILE A 194 -3.91 -8.19 10.63
C ILE A 194 -4.84 -7.14 10.03
N VAL A 195 -4.28 -6.03 9.54
CA VAL A 195 -5.04 -4.98 8.86
C VAL A 195 -4.84 -5.18 7.36
N ALA A 196 -5.69 -5.97 6.73
CA ALA A 196 -5.59 -6.30 5.32
C ALA A 196 -6.88 -6.91 4.78
N ARG A 197 -7.12 -6.74 3.47
CA ARG A 197 -8.11 -7.53 2.73
C ARG A 197 -7.78 -9.03 2.80
N PRO A 198 -8.72 -9.93 2.38
CA PRO A 198 -8.44 -11.37 2.32
C PRO A 198 -7.17 -11.69 1.53
N LYS A 199 -6.24 -12.39 2.19
CA LYS A 199 -4.97 -12.88 1.67
C LYS A 199 -4.70 -14.29 2.22
N ASP A 200 -3.56 -14.46 2.90
CA ASP A 200 -3.17 -15.74 3.48
C ASP A 200 -3.46 -15.82 5.01
N GLN A 201 -4.45 -15.07 5.54
CA GLN A 201 -4.87 -15.12 6.96
C GLN A 201 -5.12 -16.53 7.50
N PRO A 202 -5.62 -17.49 6.70
CA PRO A 202 -5.81 -18.86 7.19
C PRO A 202 -4.55 -19.51 7.78
N VAL A 203 -3.34 -19.13 7.36
CA VAL A 203 -2.10 -19.65 7.94
C VAL A 203 -1.92 -19.23 9.41
N VAL A 204 -2.32 -17.99 9.74
CA VAL A 204 -2.25 -17.50 11.12
C VAL A 204 -3.33 -18.15 11.98
N LEU A 205 -4.54 -18.35 11.44
CA LEU A 205 -5.59 -19.09 12.13
C LEU A 205 -5.15 -20.52 12.48
N GLU A 206 -4.46 -21.20 11.58
CA GLU A 206 -3.89 -22.51 11.83
C GLU A 206 -2.72 -22.45 12.83
N ALA A 207 -1.91 -21.41 12.78
CA ALA A 207 -0.80 -21.20 13.70
C ALA A 207 -1.27 -21.10 15.17
N LEU A 208 -2.47 -20.55 15.42
CA LEU A 208 -3.01 -20.41 16.77
C LEU A 208 -3.11 -21.77 17.51
N ARG A 209 -3.27 -22.90 16.79
CA ARG A 209 -3.25 -24.24 17.38
C ARG A 209 -1.92 -24.62 18.03
N HIS A 210 -0.86 -23.92 17.70
CA HIS A 210 0.51 -24.18 18.16
C HIS A 210 1.05 -23.06 19.07
N VAL A 211 0.32 -21.94 19.18
CA VAL A 211 0.70 -20.79 20.03
C VAL A 211 0.33 -21.09 21.48
N ARG A 212 1.28 -20.88 22.40
CA ARG A 212 1.11 -21.13 23.83
C ARG A 212 0.48 -19.97 24.56
N THR A 213 0.80 -18.75 24.13
CA THR A 213 0.28 -17.52 24.72
C THR A 213 -1.19 -17.32 24.34
N PRO A 214 -2.13 -17.08 25.25
CA PRO A 214 -3.50 -16.73 24.90
C PRO A 214 -3.54 -15.48 24.00
N VAL A 215 -4.11 -15.60 22.80
CA VAL A 215 -4.11 -14.56 21.78
C VAL A 215 -5.54 -14.15 21.44
N ARG A 216 -5.75 -12.85 21.32
CA ARG A 216 -6.84 -12.23 20.58
C ARG A 216 -6.33 -11.78 19.22
N LEU A 217 -6.77 -12.44 18.17
CA LEU A 217 -6.44 -12.08 16.79
C LEU A 217 -7.53 -11.18 16.20
N VAL A 218 -7.18 -9.95 15.81
CA VAL A 218 -8.07 -9.02 15.13
C VAL A 218 -7.78 -9.03 13.63
N LEU A 219 -8.80 -9.36 12.83
CA LEU A 219 -8.76 -9.38 11.37
C LEU A 219 -9.54 -8.19 10.82
N ALA A 220 -8.89 -7.02 10.73
CA ALA A 220 -9.50 -5.82 10.18
C ALA A 220 -9.43 -5.82 8.63
N GLY A 221 -10.57 -5.67 7.98
CA GLY A 221 -10.76 -5.79 6.53
C GLY A 221 -11.26 -7.18 6.10
N ILE A 222 -11.77 -7.98 7.04
CA ILE A 222 -12.35 -9.31 6.79
C ILE A 222 -13.82 -9.30 7.22
N GLU A 223 -14.70 -9.56 6.26
CA GLU A 223 -16.13 -9.73 6.55
C GLU A 223 -16.36 -11.00 7.38
N PRO A 224 -17.14 -10.91 8.48
CA PRO A 224 -17.46 -12.09 9.30
C PRO A 224 -18.15 -13.22 8.53
N SER A 225 -18.90 -12.90 7.47
CA SER A 225 -19.58 -13.85 6.58
C SER A 225 -18.67 -14.47 5.50
N SER A 226 -17.40 -14.02 5.41
CA SER A 226 -16.45 -14.57 4.43
C SER A 226 -15.92 -15.94 4.85
N ARG A 227 -15.34 -16.68 3.89
CA ARG A 227 -14.66 -17.97 4.18
C ARG A 227 -13.58 -17.87 5.25
N VAL A 228 -12.89 -16.71 5.35
CA VAL A 228 -11.91 -16.48 6.41
C VAL A 228 -12.64 -16.27 7.75
N GLY A 229 -13.73 -15.50 7.76
CA GLY A 229 -14.57 -15.31 8.94
C GLY A 229 -15.18 -16.63 9.47
N GLU A 230 -15.60 -17.51 8.58
CA GLU A 230 -16.08 -18.86 8.95
C GLU A 230 -14.99 -19.69 9.66
N ARG A 231 -13.77 -19.69 9.13
CA ARG A 231 -12.63 -20.35 9.78
C ARG A 231 -12.26 -19.70 11.11
N ALA A 232 -12.37 -18.38 11.20
CA ALA A 232 -12.11 -17.63 12.43
C ALA A 232 -13.04 -18.05 13.58
N ARG A 233 -14.33 -18.31 13.29
CA ARG A 233 -15.30 -18.79 14.29
C ARG A 233 -14.98 -20.18 14.84
N ALA A 234 -14.21 -20.98 14.13
CA ALA A 234 -13.79 -22.31 14.59
C ALA A 234 -12.60 -22.29 15.58
N VAL A 235 -12.00 -21.13 15.80
CA VAL A 235 -10.92 -20.97 16.79
C VAL A 235 -11.54 -20.90 18.18
N GLY A 236 -11.13 -21.81 19.06
CA GLY A 236 -11.61 -21.91 20.45
C GLY A 236 -10.58 -21.42 21.47
N THR A 237 -10.96 -21.51 22.74
CA THR A 237 -10.10 -21.19 23.87
C THR A 237 -8.76 -21.93 23.82
N PRO A 238 -7.65 -21.32 24.28
CA PRO A 238 -7.57 -20.05 24.99
C PRO A 238 -7.52 -18.82 24.05
N HIS A 239 -7.64 -19.02 22.74
CA HIS A 239 -7.58 -17.95 21.75
C HIS A 239 -8.98 -17.41 21.40
N SER A 240 -9.02 -16.21 20.85
CA SER A 240 -10.22 -15.62 20.25
C SER A 240 -9.89 -14.90 18.95
N VAL A 241 -10.85 -14.86 18.01
CA VAL A 241 -10.67 -14.16 16.73
C VAL A 241 -11.85 -13.22 16.50
N VAL A 242 -11.53 -11.98 16.17
CA VAL A 242 -12.51 -10.95 15.84
C VAL A 242 -12.32 -10.53 14.38
N CYS A 243 -13.34 -10.68 13.56
CA CYS A 243 -13.36 -10.19 12.19
C CYS A 243 -14.11 -8.87 12.13
N LEU A 244 -13.49 -7.87 11.54
CA LEU A 244 -14.08 -6.54 11.32
C LEU A 244 -14.08 -6.22 9.84
N PRO A 245 -15.19 -5.68 9.30
CA PRO A 245 -15.23 -5.14 7.96
C PRO A 245 -14.16 -4.09 7.73
N PHE A 246 -13.99 -3.66 6.49
CA PHE A 246 -13.09 -2.55 6.17
C PHE A 246 -13.43 -1.32 7.03
N THR A 247 -12.41 -0.75 7.63
CA THR A 247 -12.50 0.46 8.45
C THR A 247 -11.36 1.39 8.02
N ALA A 248 -11.69 2.63 7.66
CA ALA A 248 -10.72 3.61 7.17
C ALA A 248 -9.75 4.05 8.28
N GLU A 249 -10.29 4.25 9.49
CA GLU A 249 -9.49 4.71 10.63
C GLU A 249 -9.14 3.53 11.55
N VAL A 250 -7.89 3.11 11.48
CA VAL A 250 -7.36 1.95 12.23
C VAL A 250 -6.22 2.30 13.19
N THR A 251 -5.87 3.59 13.30
CA THR A 251 -4.80 4.04 14.23
C THR A 251 -5.06 3.63 15.68
N PRO A 252 -6.30 3.75 16.22
CA PRO A 252 -6.59 3.28 17.56
C PRO A 252 -6.40 1.77 17.73
N LEU A 253 -6.77 0.97 16.70
CA LEU A 253 -6.51 -0.47 16.73
C LEU A 253 -5.01 -0.76 16.84
N TYR A 254 -4.17 -0.13 15.99
CA TYR A 254 -2.73 -0.33 16.09
C TYR A 254 -2.19 0.00 17.48
N ARG A 255 -2.71 1.04 18.15
CA ARG A 255 -2.30 1.37 19.53
C ARG A 255 -2.55 0.22 20.52
N LEU A 256 -3.61 -0.56 20.32
CA LEU A 256 -4.00 -1.69 21.16
C LEU A 256 -3.25 -2.99 20.85
N LEU A 257 -2.55 -3.08 19.73
CA LEU A 257 -1.85 -4.31 19.34
C LEU A 257 -0.55 -4.49 20.13
N ASP A 258 -0.29 -5.73 20.57
CA ASP A 258 1.02 -6.19 21.02
C ASP A 258 1.94 -6.52 19.83
N ALA A 259 1.39 -6.98 18.71
CA ALA A 259 2.12 -7.18 17.46
C ALA A 259 1.21 -7.04 16.25
N ALA A 260 1.75 -6.55 15.12
CA ALA A 260 1.05 -6.50 13.84
C ALA A 260 1.57 -7.59 12.90
N LEU A 261 0.66 -8.24 12.18
CA LEU A 261 0.96 -9.40 11.37
C LEU A 261 0.62 -9.14 9.89
N LEU A 262 1.42 -9.69 8.99
CA LEU A 262 1.12 -9.66 7.55
C LEU A 262 1.43 -11.00 6.87
N PRO A 263 0.51 -11.96 6.89
CA PRO A 263 0.62 -13.21 6.17
C PRO A 263 0.25 -13.00 4.69
N SER A 264 1.20 -12.62 3.85
CA SER A 264 0.93 -12.41 2.42
C SER A 264 2.09 -12.88 1.55
N ARG A 265 1.83 -13.83 0.64
CA ARG A 265 2.80 -14.29 -0.35
C ARG A 265 3.00 -13.32 -1.52
N MET A 266 2.01 -12.48 -1.78
CA MET A 266 1.97 -11.62 -2.95
C MET A 266 1.80 -10.15 -2.56
N GLU A 267 2.75 -9.62 -1.82
CA GLU A 267 2.75 -8.22 -1.42
C GLU A 267 3.61 -7.37 -2.36
N GLY A 268 3.09 -6.22 -2.79
CA GLY A 268 3.88 -5.24 -3.52
C GLY A 268 4.78 -4.46 -2.57
N PHE A 269 4.15 -3.68 -1.69
CA PHE A 269 4.76 -2.97 -0.57
C PHE A 269 3.64 -2.60 0.40
N SER A 270 3.66 -3.14 1.60
CA SER A 270 2.51 -3.07 2.50
C SER A 270 2.40 -1.73 3.23
N GLN A 271 1.32 -1.00 2.97
CA GLN A 271 1.01 0.24 3.67
C GLN A 271 0.66 -0.04 5.15
N SER A 272 -0.16 -1.07 5.41
CA SER A 272 -0.58 -1.40 6.78
C SER A 272 0.57 -1.87 7.67
N LEU A 273 1.54 -2.60 7.09
CA LEU A 273 2.74 -2.99 7.84
C LEU A 273 3.63 -1.78 8.13
N LEU A 274 3.76 -0.87 7.16
CA LEU A 274 4.51 0.38 7.30
C LEU A 274 3.90 1.28 8.39
N GLU A 275 2.57 1.36 8.46
CA GLU A 275 1.84 2.10 9.52
C GLU A 275 2.09 1.49 10.90
N ALA A 276 2.01 0.16 11.03
CA ALA A 276 2.30 -0.54 12.28
C ALA A 276 3.74 -0.28 12.75
N MET A 277 4.71 -0.39 11.84
CA MET A 277 6.13 -0.09 12.12
C MET A 277 6.30 1.36 12.59
N ALA A 278 5.70 2.32 11.90
CA ALA A 278 5.79 3.74 12.25
C ALA A 278 5.21 4.07 13.63
N LEU A 279 4.22 3.29 14.08
CA LEU A 279 3.65 3.33 15.44
C LEU A 279 4.49 2.58 16.47
N GLY A 280 5.62 2.01 16.09
CA GLY A 280 6.53 1.29 16.98
C GLY A 280 6.01 -0.08 17.39
N LYS A 281 5.12 -0.69 16.60
CA LYS A 281 4.65 -2.04 16.88
C LYS A 281 5.65 -3.07 16.35
N PRO A 282 5.98 -4.13 17.13
CA PRO A 282 6.69 -5.26 16.56
C PRO A 282 5.87 -5.88 15.45
N VAL A 283 6.52 -6.22 14.34
CA VAL A 283 5.87 -6.75 13.15
C VAL A 283 6.35 -8.16 12.83
N ILE A 284 5.44 -9.02 12.39
CA ILE A 284 5.75 -10.35 11.87
C ILE A 284 5.16 -10.45 10.47
N ALA A 285 5.97 -10.72 9.47
CA ALA A 285 5.52 -10.76 8.08
C ALA A 285 6.02 -12.01 7.35
N SER A 286 5.32 -12.42 6.28
CA SER A 286 5.85 -13.46 5.39
C SER A 286 7.13 -12.99 4.70
N ALA A 287 8.15 -13.83 4.63
CA ALA A 287 9.39 -13.62 3.87
C ALA A 287 9.13 -13.71 2.34
N ALA A 288 8.20 -12.88 1.83
CA ALA A 288 7.75 -12.93 0.44
C ALA A 288 7.38 -11.55 -0.11
N GLY A 289 7.39 -11.42 -1.44
CA GLY A 289 7.05 -10.18 -2.12
C GLY A 289 7.97 -9.03 -1.72
N GLY A 290 7.37 -7.88 -1.41
CA GLY A 290 8.07 -6.67 -0.96
C GLY A 290 8.32 -6.61 0.55
N ASN A 291 7.84 -7.59 1.35
CA ASN A 291 8.01 -7.55 2.81
C ASN A 291 9.50 -7.55 3.24
N PRO A 292 10.43 -8.32 2.61
CA PRO A 292 11.86 -8.27 2.95
C PRO A 292 12.56 -6.94 2.59
N GLU A 293 11.88 -6.05 1.88
CA GLU A 293 12.40 -4.69 1.61
C GLU A 293 11.99 -3.70 2.69
N LEU A 294 10.88 -4.02 3.38
CA LEU A 294 10.33 -3.23 4.47
C LEU A 294 10.85 -3.67 5.83
N VAL A 295 11.00 -4.97 6.04
CA VAL A 295 11.41 -5.59 7.32
C VAL A 295 12.73 -6.30 7.15
N THR A 296 13.68 -6.03 8.04
CA THR A 296 14.93 -6.77 8.22
C THR A 296 14.74 -7.77 9.36
N ASP A 297 14.85 -9.07 9.05
CA ASP A 297 14.57 -10.13 10.02
C ASP A 297 15.46 -10.05 11.27
N GLY A 298 14.84 -10.11 12.44
CA GLY A 298 15.49 -10.04 13.74
C GLY A 298 15.97 -8.65 14.18
N GLU A 299 15.93 -7.64 13.28
CA GLU A 299 16.34 -6.26 13.57
C GLU A 299 15.15 -5.34 13.86
N ASP A 300 14.24 -5.19 12.91
CA ASP A 300 13.08 -4.31 12.98
C ASP A 300 11.74 -5.03 12.76
N GLY A 301 11.75 -6.37 12.81
CA GLY A 301 10.61 -7.25 12.74
C GLY A 301 11.06 -8.70 12.60
N LEU A 302 10.11 -9.61 12.40
CA LEU A 302 10.38 -11.01 12.09
C LEU A 302 9.83 -11.37 10.72
N LEU A 303 10.64 -12.08 9.94
CA LEU A 303 10.24 -12.64 8.65
C LEU A 303 10.08 -14.16 8.80
N VAL A 304 8.92 -14.68 8.46
CA VAL A 304 8.61 -16.10 8.53
C VAL A 304 8.36 -16.68 7.15
N PRO A 305 8.66 -17.97 6.92
CA PRO A 305 8.29 -18.64 5.68
C PRO A 305 6.78 -18.49 5.40
N PRO A 306 6.39 -18.17 4.16
CA PRO A 306 4.98 -18.07 3.84
C PRO A 306 4.31 -19.47 3.96
N LEU A 307 3.08 -19.50 4.47
CA LEU A 307 2.25 -20.70 4.61
C LEU A 307 2.82 -21.78 5.56
N ASP A 308 3.69 -21.42 6.49
CA ASP A 308 4.16 -22.31 7.55
C ASP A 308 3.51 -21.93 8.91
N PRO A 309 2.41 -22.61 9.34
CA PRO A 309 1.74 -22.28 10.58
C PRO A 309 2.64 -22.42 11.82
N ARG A 310 3.58 -23.37 11.80
CA ARG A 310 4.49 -23.59 12.93
C ARG A 310 5.50 -22.46 13.07
N ALA A 311 6.05 -22.00 11.95
CA ALA A 311 6.95 -20.83 11.95
C ALA A 311 6.22 -19.57 12.46
N TRP A 312 4.95 -19.36 12.06
CA TRP A 312 4.12 -18.28 12.58
C TRP A 312 3.90 -18.40 14.09
N ALA A 313 3.59 -19.60 14.61
CA ALA A 313 3.40 -19.83 16.03
C ALA A 313 4.68 -19.52 16.84
N VAL A 314 5.83 -20.01 16.38
CA VAL A 314 7.13 -19.75 17.03
C VAL A 314 7.43 -18.24 17.06
N ALA A 315 7.21 -17.54 15.96
CA ALA A 315 7.44 -16.09 15.88
C ALA A 315 6.48 -15.31 16.80
N LEU A 316 5.19 -15.72 16.86
CA LEU A 316 4.21 -15.14 17.78
C LEU A 316 4.62 -15.33 19.24
N ASP A 317 4.88 -16.55 19.68
CA ASP A 317 5.30 -16.82 21.06
C ASP A 317 6.57 -16.06 21.41
N ARG A 318 7.55 -16.02 20.51
CA ARG A 318 8.80 -15.28 20.70
C ARG A 318 8.58 -13.79 20.96
N VAL A 319 7.70 -13.14 20.21
CA VAL A 319 7.40 -11.70 20.38
C VAL A 319 6.50 -11.46 21.60
N LEU A 320 5.52 -12.34 21.86
CA LEU A 320 4.52 -12.13 22.91
C LEU A 320 5.02 -12.49 24.30
N MET A 321 6.01 -13.39 24.42
CA MET A 321 6.59 -13.81 25.70
C MET A 321 7.82 -12.99 26.09
N ASP A 322 8.57 -12.45 25.13
CA ASP A 322 9.76 -11.63 25.34
C ASP A 322 9.45 -10.14 25.10
N THR A 323 9.07 -9.44 26.16
CA THR A 323 8.73 -8.01 26.13
C THR A 323 9.93 -7.12 25.76
N ALA A 324 11.15 -7.53 26.10
CA ALA A 324 12.36 -6.79 25.75
C ALA A 324 12.63 -6.90 24.24
N LEU A 325 12.50 -8.09 23.65
CA LEU A 325 12.58 -8.29 22.22
C LEU A 325 11.48 -7.49 21.51
N ALA A 326 10.25 -7.57 21.95
CA ALA A 326 9.12 -6.85 21.35
C ALA A 326 9.37 -5.32 21.34
N ALA A 327 9.83 -4.76 22.44
CA ALA A 327 10.16 -3.35 22.55
C ALA A 327 11.31 -2.95 21.63
N ARG A 328 12.38 -3.75 21.57
CA ARG A 328 13.54 -3.52 20.70
C ARG A 328 13.13 -3.53 19.22
N LEU A 329 12.39 -4.56 18.78
CA LEU A 329 11.89 -4.67 17.41
C LEU A 329 10.97 -3.50 17.06
N GLY A 330 10.04 -3.13 17.94
CA GLY A 330 9.12 -2.03 17.72
C GLY A 330 9.84 -0.68 17.59
N GLN A 331 10.83 -0.40 18.44
CA GLN A 331 11.64 0.82 18.34
C GLN A 331 12.44 0.88 17.03
N ALA A 332 13.06 -0.23 16.63
CA ALA A 332 13.79 -0.32 15.39
C ALA A 332 12.84 -0.17 14.18
N ALA A 333 11.68 -0.83 14.19
CA ALA A 333 10.64 -0.68 13.19
C ALA A 333 10.22 0.79 13.00
N ARG A 334 10.01 1.51 14.11
CA ARG A 334 9.66 2.93 14.08
C ARG A 334 10.74 3.78 13.41
N ARG A 335 12.00 3.56 13.74
CA ARG A 335 13.11 4.26 13.09
C ARG A 335 13.15 3.96 11.59
N THR A 336 13.15 2.68 11.20
CA THR A 336 13.16 2.25 9.81
C THR A 336 12.02 2.88 9.00
N ALA A 337 10.77 2.82 9.51
CA ALA A 337 9.61 3.37 8.82
C ALA A 337 9.75 4.88 8.57
N ARG A 338 10.18 5.64 9.57
CA ARG A 338 10.25 7.10 9.52
C ARG A 338 11.45 7.60 8.71
N GLU A 339 12.59 6.96 8.83
CA GLU A 339 13.82 7.39 8.15
C GLU A 339 13.88 6.92 6.71
N ARG A 340 13.47 5.68 6.42
CA ARG A 340 13.60 5.09 5.08
C ARG A 340 12.38 5.28 4.21
N PHE A 341 11.18 5.38 4.80
CA PHE A 341 9.89 5.34 4.10
C PHE A 341 8.97 6.52 4.44
N SER A 342 9.54 7.71 4.65
CA SER A 342 8.74 8.94 4.76
C SER A 342 8.12 9.30 3.41
N LEU A 343 6.97 10.00 3.45
CA LEU A 343 6.34 10.52 2.23
C LEU A 343 7.27 11.46 1.47
N ASP A 344 8.05 12.30 2.17
CA ASP A 344 8.95 13.26 1.54
C ASP A 344 10.00 12.58 0.65
N ARG A 345 10.52 11.42 1.07
CA ARG A 345 11.45 10.64 0.23
C ARG A 345 10.75 10.09 -1.02
N THR A 346 9.52 9.62 -0.88
CA THR A 346 8.72 9.14 -2.02
C THR A 346 8.43 10.27 -2.99
N VAL A 347 8.02 11.42 -2.48
CA VAL A 347 7.75 12.64 -3.28
C VAL A 347 9.01 13.12 -3.98
N SER A 348 10.12 13.29 -3.27
CA SER A 348 11.38 13.74 -3.84
C SER A 348 11.84 12.87 -5.01
N ARG A 349 11.85 11.53 -4.82
CA ARG A 349 12.22 10.58 -5.89
C ARG A 349 11.24 10.60 -7.06
N THR A 350 9.95 10.77 -6.78
CA THR A 350 8.93 10.86 -7.82
C THR A 350 9.07 12.14 -8.63
N LEU A 351 9.31 13.27 -7.96
CA LEU A 351 9.55 14.56 -8.62
C LEU A 351 10.82 14.57 -9.47
N GLN A 352 11.89 13.97 -8.99
CA GLN A 352 13.11 13.82 -9.77
C GLN A 352 12.84 13.07 -11.08
N LEU A 353 12.08 11.96 -11.02
CA LEU A 353 11.67 11.21 -12.22
C LEU A 353 10.78 12.06 -13.13
N TYR A 354 9.77 12.76 -12.59
CA TYR A 354 8.83 13.54 -13.39
C TYR A 354 9.54 14.69 -14.12
N ARG A 355 10.42 15.44 -13.42
CA ARG A 355 11.21 16.52 -14.02
C ARG A 355 12.13 16.02 -15.12
N SER A 356 12.78 14.87 -14.94
CA SER A 356 13.63 14.27 -15.99
C SER A 356 12.85 13.86 -17.25
N LEU A 357 11.55 13.56 -17.13
CA LEU A 357 10.68 13.20 -18.25
C LEU A 357 10.07 14.44 -18.94
N ALA A 358 9.82 15.50 -18.20
CA ALA A 358 9.26 16.75 -18.71
C ALA A 358 10.29 17.66 -19.40
N GLY A 359 11.57 17.26 -19.44
CA GLY A 359 12.63 18.04 -20.12
C GLY A 359 13.26 19.12 -19.25
N ASP A 360 13.00 19.13 -17.94
CA ASP A 360 13.63 20.04 -17.00
C ASP A 360 15.05 19.54 -16.67
N ALA A 361 16.02 19.92 -17.49
CA ALA A 361 17.41 19.43 -17.50
C ALA A 361 18.27 19.89 -16.29
N THR A 362 17.67 20.48 -15.25
CA THR A 362 18.44 21.06 -14.14
C THR A 362 18.90 20.07 -13.06
N LEU A 363 18.54 18.78 -13.16
CA LEU A 363 19.00 17.76 -12.20
C LEU A 363 19.32 16.44 -12.90
N ALA A 364 20.62 16.24 -13.21
CA ALA A 364 21.13 14.91 -13.58
C ALA A 364 20.85 13.89 -12.47
N PRO A 365 20.52 12.64 -12.79
CA PRO A 365 20.29 11.62 -11.76
C PRO A 365 21.57 11.39 -10.97
N ALA A 366 21.48 11.44 -9.65
CA ALA A 366 22.54 10.90 -8.80
C ALA A 366 22.73 9.42 -9.13
N ALA A 367 23.98 9.01 -9.37
CA ALA A 367 24.36 7.65 -9.70
C ALA A 367 23.83 6.68 -8.61
N PRO A 368 23.44 5.45 -8.96
CA PRO A 368 23.02 4.47 -7.99
C PRO A 368 24.21 4.18 -7.06
N GLN A 369 24.07 4.47 -5.78
CA GLN A 369 24.94 3.94 -4.76
C GLN A 369 24.62 2.44 -4.64
N GLY A 370 25.65 1.61 -4.85
CA GLY A 370 25.65 0.16 -4.93
C GLY A 370 25.15 -0.56 -3.67
#